data_23d3c19989ca91dc09d6d75b311e80b2
#
_entry.id   23d3c19989ca91dc09d6d75b311e80b2
#
_cell.length_a   1.000
_cell.length_b   1.000
_cell.length_c   1.000
_cell.angle_alpha   90.00
_cell.angle_beta   90.00
_cell.angle_gamma   90.00
#
_symmetry.space_group_name_H-M   'P 1'
#
loop_
_entity.id
_entity.type
_entity.pdbx_description
1 polymer ?
#
loop_
_entity_poly.entity_id
_entity_poly.type
_entity_poly.pdbx_seq_one_letter_code
_entity_poly.pdbx_strand_id
1 'polypeptide(L)'
;MFFVKNLFHNRGFTMLNIDEIGDYRDLLKNFFVQKKLEFPLFSYKMMGQKLGLETSQVFRVLNKESHLPAQSIPLSKKLLGLKGRDGELFEILVAASRTKSKAKKDKLYKMALALQDVSLRKLNSNEILFLSRWWIPVVRSIIEINGGKADVHTLVKQITPAVSEDQVKEAIRVLKELKMITPLASERYAVSTVNFTSAGATKVTAIRSYQNQLLTLAQNALVNIPPSERNISSILACVDDECLEDLVEMTCEFRRQVQKRVAEVAEPKKVMQFIFSLYPVADISDKETTKEKARIA
;
A
#
# COMPACT_ATOMS: atom_id res chain seq x y z
N MET A 1 -8.94 5.00 15.58
CA MET A 1 -9.03 3.56 15.34
C MET A 1 -9.39 3.14 13.92
N PHE A 2 -9.52 4.09 13.00
CA PHE A 2 -9.78 3.86 11.56
C PHE A 2 -8.52 3.76 10.70
N PHE A 3 -7.35 3.77 11.32
CA PHE A 3 -6.09 4.04 10.64
C PHE A 3 -5.54 2.89 9.80
N VAL A 4 -5.86 1.64 10.14
CA VAL A 4 -5.34 0.46 9.45
C VAL A 4 -6.26 -0.02 8.33
N LYS A 5 -7.50 0.50 8.25
CA LYS A 5 -8.48 0.04 7.25
C LYS A 5 -8.03 0.22 5.79
N ASN A 6 -7.14 1.17 5.52
CA ASN A 6 -6.80 1.53 4.13
C ASN A 6 -5.34 1.28 3.71
N LEU A 7 -4.47 0.78 4.58
CA LEU A 7 -3.10 0.45 4.16
C LEU A 7 -3.03 -0.82 3.29
N PHE A 8 -4.03 -1.71 3.41
CA PHE A 8 -4.02 -3.01 2.74
C PHE A 8 -5.37 -3.45 2.17
N HIS A 9 -6.44 -2.63 2.28
CA HIS A 9 -7.76 -3.07 1.83
C HIS A 9 -8.56 -1.93 1.25
N ASN A 10 -8.41 -1.70 -0.03
CA ASN A 10 -9.45 -1.08 -0.82
C ASN A 10 -9.89 -2.06 -1.93
N ARG A 11 -10.70 -3.05 -1.57
CA ARG A 11 -11.69 -3.63 -2.50
C ARG A 11 -12.99 -2.81 -2.46
N GLY A 12 -12.88 -1.53 -2.18
CA GLY A 12 -13.85 -0.48 -2.49
C GLY A 12 -13.22 0.33 -3.60
N PHE A 13 -13.50 -0.06 -4.75
CA PHE A 13 -13.43 0.46 -6.10
C PHE A 13 -13.20 1.98 -6.22
N THR A 14 -11.95 2.39 -6.11
CA THR A 14 -11.47 3.66 -6.65
C THR A 14 -10.56 3.35 -7.82
N MET A 15 -10.77 3.98 -8.98
CA MET A 15 -9.78 3.89 -10.06
C MET A 15 -8.42 4.24 -9.47
N LEU A 16 -7.42 3.36 -9.65
CA LEU A 16 -6.06 3.66 -9.19
C LEU A 16 -5.63 4.98 -9.79
N ASN A 17 -5.18 5.88 -8.93
CA ASN A 17 -4.60 7.14 -9.39
C ASN A 17 -3.32 6.81 -10.15
N ILE A 18 -3.15 7.37 -11.36
CA ILE A 18 -2.00 7.11 -12.21
C ILE A 18 -0.67 7.47 -11.53
N ASP A 19 -0.69 8.43 -10.62
CA ASP A 19 0.47 8.82 -9.81
C ASP A 19 0.98 7.70 -8.88
N GLU A 20 0.18 6.64 -8.72
CA GLU A 20 0.37 5.53 -7.78
C GLU A 20 1.01 4.32 -8.41
N ILE A 21 1.19 4.32 -9.71
CA ILE A 21 1.44 3.12 -10.50
C ILE A 21 2.88 3.08 -10.98
N GLY A 22 3.56 1.99 -10.65
CA GLY A 22 4.90 1.69 -11.16
C GLY A 22 4.91 1.03 -12.55
N ASP A 23 3.80 0.40 -12.95
CA ASP A 23 3.63 -0.25 -14.24
C ASP A 23 2.24 0.07 -14.82
N TYR A 24 2.21 0.65 -16.02
CA TYR A 24 0.97 1.05 -16.70
C TYR A 24 -0.03 -0.10 -16.89
N ARG A 25 0.44 -1.35 -16.91
CA ARG A 25 -0.41 -2.54 -17.09
C ARG A 25 -1.32 -2.79 -15.89
N ASP A 26 -0.92 -2.33 -14.71
CA ASP A 26 -1.76 -2.40 -13.51
C ASP A 26 -2.99 -1.49 -13.62
N LEU A 27 -2.88 -0.32 -14.29
CA LEU A 27 -4.05 0.52 -14.62
C LEU A 27 -5.05 -0.20 -15.50
N LEU A 28 -4.55 -0.85 -16.55
CA LEU A 28 -5.39 -1.58 -17.49
C LEU A 28 -6.05 -2.79 -16.83
N LYS A 29 -5.32 -3.51 -16.00
CA LYS A 29 -5.84 -4.67 -15.25
C LYS A 29 -6.93 -4.24 -14.26
N ASN A 30 -6.71 -3.18 -13.52
CA ASN A 30 -7.70 -2.63 -12.60
C ASN A 30 -8.95 -2.15 -13.34
N PHE A 31 -8.78 -1.42 -14.43
CA PHE A 31 -9.91 -1.01 -15.27
C PHE A 31 -10.74 -2.22 -15.74
N PHE A 32 -10.06 -3.28 -16.19
CA PHE A 32 -10.75 -4.51 -16.62
C PHE A 32 -11.53 -5.15 -15.48
N VAL A 33 -10.91 -5.31 -14.31
CA VAL A 33 -11.55 -5.90 -13.13
C VAL A 33 -12.76 -5.08 -12.70
N GLN A 34 -12.62 -3.75 -12.63
CA GLN A 34 -13.72 -2.87 -12.27
C GLN A 34 -14.87 -2.92 -13.26
N LYS A 35 -14.57 -2.85 -14.56
CA LYS A 35 -15.58 -2.94 -15.59
C LYS A 35 -16.29 -4.29 -15.60
N LYS A 36 -15.61 -5.38 -15.28
CA LYS A 36 -16.21 -6.70 -15.17
C LYS A 36 -17.15 -6.83 -13.95
N LEU A 37 -16.86 -6.11 -12.85
CA LEU A 37 -17.75 -6.04 -11.69
C LEU A 37 -19.00 -5.20 -11.95
N GLU A 38 -18.85 -4.05 -12.63
CA GLU A 38 -19.99 -3.22 -13.06
C GLU A 38 -20.84 -3.92 -14.14
N PHE A 39 -20.21 -4.64 -15.03
CA PHE A 39 -20.82 -5.33 -16.15
C PHE A 39 -20.21 -6.74 -16.31
N PRO A 40 -20.80 -7.78 -15.71
CA PRO A 40 -20.26 -9.14 -15.68
C PRO A 40 -19.94 -9.75 -17.06
N LEU A 41 -20.63 -9.31 -18.12
CA LEU A 41 -20.36 -9.72 -19.50
C LEU A 41 -19.14 -9.04 -20.14
N PHE A 42 -18.51 -8.07 -19.47
CA PHE A 42 -17.29 -7.43 -19.96
C PHE A 42 -16.15 -8.45 -20.08
N SER A 43 -15.56 -8.54 -21.26
CA SER A 43 -14.60 -9.61 -21.61
C SER A 43 -13.33 -9.04 -22.23
N TYR A 44 -12.28 -9.86 -22.29
CA TYR A 44 -11.03 -9.51 -22.99
C TYR A 44 -11.29 -9.15 -24.47
N LYS A 45 -12.26 -9.81 -25.12
CA LYS A 45 -12.67 -9.48 -26.49
C LYS A 45 -13.21 -8.06 -26.58
N MET A 46 -14.11 -7.66 -25.67
CA MET A 46 -14.66 -6.30 -25.65
C MET A 46 -13.60 -5.25 -25.34
N MET A 47 -12.67 -5.55 -24.42
CA MET A 47 -11.55 -4.67 -24.14
C MET A 47 -10.61 -4.57 -25.34
N GLY A 48 -10.35 -5.70 -26.02
CA GLY A 48 -9.52 -5.76 -27.22
C GLY A 48 -10.06 -4.89 -28.34
N GLN A 49 -11.36 -4.93 -28.61
CA GLN A 49 -12.01 -4.06 -29.61
C GLN A 49 -11.78 -2.56 -29.31
N LYS A 50 -11.80 -2.16 -28.02
CA LYS A 50 -11.54 -0.77 -27.60
C LYS A 50 -10.07 -0.37 -27.70
N LEU A 51 -9.16 -1.32 -27.56
CA LEU A 51 -7.72 -1.10 -27.60
C LEU A 51 -7.08 -1.37 -28.98
N GLY A 52 -7.85 -1.89 -29.94
CA GLY A 52 -7.33 -2.35 -31.23
C GLY A 52 -6.42 -3.56 -31.08
N LEU A 53 -6.75 -4.50 -30.16
CA LEU A 53 -5.95 -5.68 -29.82
C LEU A 53 -6.78 -6.96 -29.96
N GLU A 54 -6.11 -8.05 -30.34
CA GLU A 54 -6.68 -9.38 -30.24
C GLU A 54 -6.88 -9.81 -28.78
N THR A 55 -7.83 -10.70 -28.54
CA THR A 55 -8.17 -11.19 -27.19
C THR A 55 -6.95 -11.75 -26.44
N SER A 56 -6.14 -12.54 -27.12
CA SER A 56 -4.90 -13.12 -26.58
C SER A 56 -3.83 -12.07 -26.24
N GLN A 57 -3.77 -10.99 -27.00
CA GLN A 57 -2.86 -9.88 -26.72
C GLN A 57 -3.31 -9.09 -25.49
N VAL A 58 -4.61 -8.86 -25.30
CA VAL A 58 -5.14 -8.22 -24.08
C VAL A 58 -4.75 -9.04 -22.87
N PHE A 59 -5.00 -10.36 -22.88
CA PHE A 59 -4.62 -11.27 -21.79
C PHE A 59 -3.14 -11.14 -21.45
N ARG A 60 -2.24 -11.24 -22.43
CA ARG A 60 -0.79 -11.15 -22.21
C ARG A 60 -0.35 -9.79 -21.68
N VAL A 61 -0.98 -8.69 -22.12
CA VAL A 61 -0.67 -7.35 -21.59
C VAL A 61 -1.10 -7.23 -20.14
N LEU A 62 -2.29 -7.68 -19.79
CA LEU A 62 -2.80 -7.60 -18.41
C LEU A 62 -2.05 -8.48 -17.44
N ASN A 63 -1.46 -9.59 -17.92
CA ASN A 63 -0.61 -10.48 -17.12
C ASN A 63 0.89 -10.13 -17.17
N LYS A 64 1.23 -8.96 -17.73
CA LYS A 64 2.61 -8.44 -17.84
C LYS A 64 3.56 -9.29 -18.70
N GLU A 65 3.04 -10.18 -19.53
CA GLU A 65 3.79 -11.02 -20.46
C GLU A 65 4.20 -10.27 -21.73
N SER A 66 3.47 -9.21 -22.09
CA SER A 66 3.77 -8.37 -23.25
C SER A 66 3.50 -6.90 -22.99
N HIS A 67 3.92 -6.04 -23.90
CA HIS A 67 3.66 -4.60 -23.86
C HIS A 67 2.61 -4.19 -24.92
N LEU A 68 1.89 -3.09 -24.63
CA LEU A 68 0.97 -2.47 -25.59
C LEU A 68 1.71 -2.13 -26.91
N PRO A 69 1.16 -2.40 -28.10
CA PRO A 69 1.65 -1.80 -29.34
C PRO A 69 1.52 -0.27 -29.30
N ALA A 70 2.38 0.42 -30.03
CA ALA A 70 2.39 1.90 -30.04
C ALA A 70 1.04 2.51 -30.41
N GLN A 71 0.35 1.92 -31.38
CA GLN A 71 -0.98 2.31 -31.85
C GLN A 71 -2.08 2.18 -30.80
N SER A 72 -1.91 1.30 -29.80
CA SER A 72 -2.88 1.10 -28.73
C SER A 72 -2.71 2.08 -27.55
N ILE A 73 -1.63 2.84 -27.52
CA ILE A 73 -1.37 3.81 -26.44
C ILE A 73 -2.43 4.92 -26.40
N PRO A 74 -2.75 5.61 -27.55
CA PRO A 74 -3.81 6.62 -27.56
C PRO A 74 -5.18 6.03 -27.21
N LEU A 75 -5.48 4.82 -27.68
CA LEU A 75 -6.72 4.13 -27.38
C LEU A 75 -6.84 3.77 -25.90
N SER A 76 -5.72 3.37 -25.27
CA SER A 76 -5.66 3.11 -23.84
C SER A 76 -5.90 4.38 -23.00
N LYS A 77 -5.29 5.50 -23.40
CA LYS A 77 -5.55 6.81 -22.76
C LYS A 77 -7.03 7.18 -22.85
N LYS A 78 -7.64 7.03 -24.02
CA LYS A 78 -9.06 7.30 -24.24
C LYS A 78 -9.95 6.36 -23.40
N LEU A 79 -9.62 5.07 -23.35
CA LEU A 79 -10.36 4.06 -22.57
C LEU A 79 -10.32 4.35 -21.07
N LEU A 80 -9.16 4.77 -20.57
CA LEU A 80 -8.94 5.09 -19.16
C LEU A 80 -9.35 6.52 -18.78
N GLY A 81 -9.77 7.35 -19.75
CA GLY A 81 -10.15 8.74 -19.52
C GLY A 81 -8.98 9.67 -19.21
N LEU A 82 -7.73 9.25 -19.49
CA LEU A 82 -6.53 10.03 -19.19
C LEU A 82 -6.32 11.18 -20.17
N LYS A 83 -6.24 12.41 -19.64
CA LYS A 83 -6.04 13.64 -20.42
C LYS A 83 -4.89 14.47 -19.82
N GLY A 84 -4.33 15.39 -20.62
CA GLY A 84 -3.28 16.32 -20.15
C GLY A 84 -2.14 15.58 -19.46
N ARG A 85 -1.79 16.02 -18.27
CA ARG A 85 -0.72 15.49 -17.40
C ARG A 85 -0.82 13.96 -17.21
N ASP A 86 -2.01 13.43 -16.91
CA ASP A 86 -2.18 12.00 -16.64
C ASP A 86 -1.96 11.16 -17.91
N GLY A 87 -2.33 11.70 -19.07
CA GLY A 87 -2.03 11.09 -20.36
C GLY A 87 -0.53 11.07 -20.66
N GLU A 88 0.21 12.13 -20.33
CA GLU A 88 1.65 12.23 -20.49
C GLU A 88 2.38 11.27 -19.51
N LEU A 89 1.94 11.22 -18.27
CA LEU A 89 2.48 10.29 -17.26
C LEU A 89 2.28 8.82 -17.69
N PHE A 90 1.12 8.48 -18.26
CA PHE A 90 0.86 7.15 -18.80
C PHE A 90 1.88 6.78 -19.92
N GLU A 91 2.15 7.70 -20.84
CA GLU A 91 3.13 7.47 -21.92
C GLU A 91 4.54 7.26 -21.37
N ILE A 92 4.95 8.03 -20.36
CA ILE A 92 6.25 7.85 -19.68
C ILE A 92 6.34 6.50 -19.01
N LEU A 93 5.28 6.04 -18.32
CA LEU A 93 5.23 4.72 -17.69
C LEU A 93 5.32 3.59 -18.73
N VAL A 94 4.64 3.73 -19.87
CA VAL A 94 4.77 2.78 -20.99
C VAL A 94 6.21 2.74 -21.49
N ALA A 95 6.83 3.89 -21.71
CA ALA A 95 8.22 3.98 -22.18
C ALA A 95 9.21 3.40 -21.16
N ALA A 96 9.01 3.66 -19.86
CA ALA A 96 9.85 3.15 -18.79
C ALA A 96 9.76 1.61 -18.65
N SER A 97 8.55 1.06 -18.83
CA SER A 97 8.33 -0.40 -18.78
C SER A 97 8.91 -1.14 -19.98
N ARG A 98 9.02 -0.49 -21.13
CA ARG A 98 9.53 -1.09 -22.38
C ARG A 98 11.05 -1.04 -22.52
N THR A 99 11.74 -0.12 -21.81
CA THR A 99 13.18 0.03 -21.95
C THR A 99 13.95 -0.98 -21.10
N LYS A 100 14.97 -1.59 -21.70
CA LYS A 100 15.92 -2.49 -21.00
C LYS A 100 17.09 -1.70 -20.39
N SER A 101 17.33 -0.47 -20.82
CA SER A 101 18.42 0.37 -20.32
C SER A 101 18.07 0.97 -18.96
N LYS A 102 18.85 0.64 -17.93
CA LYS A 102 18.67 1.15 -16.56
C LYS A 102 18.75 2.68 -16.53
N ALA A 103 19.76 3.28 -17.19
CA ALA A 103 19.93 4.72 -17.25
C ALA A 103 18.75 5.43 -17.91
N LYS A 104 18.21 4.86 -19.02
CA LYS A 104 17.04 5.41 -19.69
C LYS A 104 15.78 5.27 -18.83
N LYS A 105 15.64 4.15 -18.11
CA LYS A 105 14.55 3.90 -17.17
C LYS A 105 14.56 4.90 -16.01
N ASP A 106 15.72 5.15 -15.41
CA ASP A 106 15.91 6.12 -14.33
C ASP A 106 15.60 7.57 -14.81
N LYS A 107 15.99 7.92 -16.05
CA LYS A 107 15.63 9.20 -16.64
C LYS A 107 14.12 9.36 -16.79
N LEU A 108 13.43 8.34 -17.30
CA LEU A 108 11.98 8.35 -17.49
C LEU A 108 11.23 8.44 -16.14
N TYR A 109 11.70 7.73 -15.11
CA TYR A 109 11.13 7.87 -13.77
C TYR A 109 11.36 9.27 -13.17
N LYS A 110 12.51 9.89 -13.40
CA LYS A 110 12.74 11.30 -13.00
C LYS A 110 11.78 12.26 -13.73
N MET A 111 11.50 12.01 -15.01
CA MET A 111 10.51 12.79 -15.76
C MET A 111 9.09 12.58 -15.20
N ALA A 112 8.71 11.33 -14.91
CA ALA A 112 7.43 11.05 -14.27
C ALA A 112 7.28 11.77 -12.92
N LEU A 113 8.32 11.76 -12.09
CA LEU A 113 8.36 12.50 -10.83
C LEU A 113 8.30 14.02 -11.02
N ALA A 114 8.85 14.54 -12.10
CA ALA A 114 8.80 15.97 -12.40
C ALA A 114 7.41 16.47 -12.81
N LEU A 115 6.57 15.60 -13.37
CA LEU A 115 5.18 15.89 -13.68
C LEU A 115 4.26 15.90 -12.45
N GLN A 116 4.70 15.33 -11.33
CA GLN A 116 3.94 15.36 -10.10
C GLN A 116 3.98 16.78 -9.50
N ASP A 117 2.83 17.27 -9.07
CA ASP A 117 2.67 18.65 -8.60
C ASP A 117 3.53 18.94 -7.36
N VAL A 118 4.13 20.15 -7.29
CA VAL A 118 5.02 20.58 -6.19
C VAL A 118 4.29 20.63 -4.84
N SER A 119 2.97 20.87 -4.84
CA SER A 119 2.13 20.80 -3.63
C SER A 119 1.99 19.38 -3.09
N LEU A 120 1.92 18.37 -3.98
CA LEU A 120 1.96 16.95 -3.63
C LEU A 120 3.33 16.52 -3.10
N ARG A 121 4.45 17.18 -3.52
CA ARG A 121 5.80 16.87 -3.01
C ARG A 121 5.98 17.18 -1.52
N LYS A 122 5.40 18.25 -1.00
CA LYS A 122 5.46 18.56 0.45
C LYS A 122 4.54 17.63 1.26
N LEU A 123 3.34 17.36 0.79
CA LEU A 123 2.45 16.36 1.36
C LEU A 123 3.08 14.96 1.34
N ASN A 124 3.73 14.58 0.24
CA ASN A 124 4.44 13.31 0.13
C ASN A 124 5.58 13.14 1.14
N SER A 125 6.32 14.20 1.52
CA SER A 125 7.41 14.07 2.50
C SER A 125 6.88 13.68 3.88
N ASN A 126 5.79 14.28 4.34
CA ASN A 126 5.21 13.96 5.64
C ASN A 126 4.42 12.65 5.64
N GLU A 127 3.77 12.29 4.55
CA GLU A 127 3.19 10.97 4.35
C GLU A 127 4.27 9.87 4.38
N ILE A 128 5.42 10.10 3.74
CA ILE A 128 6.56 9.19 3.77
C ILE A 128 7.10 9.08 5.18
N LEU A 129 7.27 10.19 5.91
CA LEU A 129 7.71 10.17 7.31
C LEU A 129 6.72 9.39 8.18
N PHE A 130 5.44 9.64 8.03
CA PHE A 130 4.38 8.91 8.71
C PHE A 130 4.44 7.40 8.45
N LEU A 131 4.63 7.00 7.18
CA LEU A 131 4.73 5.60 6.75
C LEU A 131 6.11 4.97 7.03
N SER A 132 7.12 5.73 7.40
CA SER A 132 8.48 5.23 7.64
C SER A 132 8.93 5.31 9.11
N ARG A 133 8.09 5.80 10.01
CA ARG A 133 8.38 5.98 11.43
C ARG A 133 7.30 5.34 12.28
N TRP A 134 7.60 4.19 12.89
CA TRP A 134 6.63 3.41 13.66
C TRP A 134 6.00 4.18 14.83
N TRP A 135 6.72 5.12 15.43
CA TRP A 135 6.23 5.89 16.58
C TRP A 135 5.20 6.97 16.22
N ILE A 136 5.16 7.45 14.97
CA ILE A 136 4.22 8.52 14.60
C ILE A 136 2.75 8.06 14.69
N PRO A 137 2.33 6.92 14.12
CA PRO A 137 0.97 6.42 14.34
C PRO A 137 0.69 6.04 15.79
N VAL A 138 1.70 5.59 16.54
CA VAL A 138 1.54 5.29 17.97
C VAL A 138 1.25 6.55 18.77
N VAL A 139 2.02 7.63 18.55
CA VAL A 139 1.76 8.95 19.18
C VAL A 139 0.35 9.44 18.89
N ARG A 140 -0.12 9.34 17.64
CA ARG A 140 -1.51 9.71 17.29
C ARG A 140 -2.53 8.91 18.11
N SER A 141 -2.34 7.58 18.20
CA SER A 141 -3.26 6.72 18.93
C SER A 141 -3.27 7.03 20.43
N ILE A 142 -2.12 7.35 21.01
CA ILE A 142 -2.04 7.73 22.43
C ILE A 142 -2.73 9.10 22.67
N ILE A 143 -2.53 10.07 21.78
CA ILE A 143 -3.26 11.37 21.85
C ILE A 143 -4.78 11.14 21.83
N GLU A 144 -5.25 10.22 20.97
CA GLU A 144 -6.67 9.86 20.89
C GLU A 144 -7.18 9.25 22.22
N ILE A 145 -6.44 8.28 22.78
CA ILE A 145 -6.75 7.65 24.08
C ILE A 145 -6.74 8.67 25.23
N ASN A 146 -5.81 9.61 25.20
CA ASN A 146 -5.68 10.67 26.23
C ASN A 146 -6.72 11.81 26.05
N GLY A 147 -7.74 11.64 25.22
CA GLY A 147 -8.76 12.65 24.97
C GLY A 147 -8.22 13.94 24.35
N GLY A 148 -7.22 13.79 23.48
CA GLY A 148 -6.58 14.88 22.76
C GLY A 148 -5.39 15.52 23.50
N LYS A 149 -5.05 15.13 24.73
CA LYS A 149 -3.88 15.66 25.45
C LYS A 149 -2.58 15.13 24.82
N ALA A 150 -1.62 16.02 24.59
CA ALA A 150 -0.36 15.70 23.91
C ALA A 150 0.84 16.35 24.61
N ASP A 151 0.89 16.28 25.95
CA ASP A 151 2.09 16.63 26.69
C ASP A 151 3.25 15.68 26.33
N VAL A 152 4.34 16.24 25.81
CA VAL A 152 5.49 15.48 25.27
C VAL A 152 6.08 14.54 26.30
N HIS A 153 6.25 15.02 27.55
CA HIS A 153 6.85 14.24 28.62
C HIS A 153 6.00 13.03 29.02
N THR A 154 4.67 13.21 29.06
CA THR A 154 3.72 12.13 29.30
C THR A 154 3.71 11.12 28.16
N LEU A 155 3.71 11.58 26.90
CA LEU A 155 3.72 10.70 25.72
C LEU A 155 4.98 9.82 25.66
N VAL A 156 6.16 10.38 25.95
CA VAL A 156 7.42 9.62 25.98
C VAL A 156 7.34 8.45 26.96
N LYS A 157 6.74 8.66 28.14
CA LYS A 157 6.63 7.61 29.18
C LYS A 157 5.64 6.50 28.80
N GLN A 158 4.70 6.77 27.90
CA GLN A 158 3.66 5.84 27.49
C GLN A 158 4.04 4.96 26.29
N ILE A 159 5.21 5.19 25.67
CA ILE A 159 5.63 4.48 24.45
C ILE A 159 6.71 3.43 24.79
N THR A 160 6.49 2.22 24.30
CA THR A 160 7.45 1.11 24.45
C THR A 160 7.72 0.47 23.08
N PRO A 161 8.98 0.28 22.66
CA PRO A 161 10.21 0.72 23.34
C PRO A 161 10.32 2.24 23.42
N ALA A 162 11.16 2.74 24.36
CA ALA A 162 11.32 4.16 24.62
C ALA A 162 11.68 4.96 23.36
N VAL A 163 11.07 6.12 23.22
CA VAL A 163 11.36 7.12 22.18
C VAL A 163 11.86 8.41 22.83
N SER A 164 12.60 9.24 22.07
CA SER A 164 13.05 10.53 22.56
C SER A 164 11.94 11.59 22.49
N GLU A 165 12.09 12.67 23.27
CA GLU A 165 11.19 13.83 23.16
C GLU A 165 11.18 14.41 21.75
N ASP A 166 12.33 14.44 21.06
CA ASP A 166 12.44 14.97 19.70
C ASP A 166 11.66 14.11 18.70
N GLN A 167 11.64 12.80 18.89
CA GLN A 167 10.81 11.90 18.09
C GLN A 167 9.30 12.17 18.32
N VAL A 168 8.90 12.42 19.55
CA VAL A 168 7.50 12.77 19.86
C VAL A 168 7.14 14.15 19.29
N LYS A 169 8.03 15.15 19.40
CA LYS A 169 7.86 16.47 18.79
C LYS A 169 7.77 16.37 17.25
N GLU A 170 8.64 15.57 16.63
CA GLU A 170 8.56 15.26 15.18
C GLU A 170 7.20 14.65 14.83
N ALA A 171 6.74 13.65 15.59
CA ALA A 171 5.44 13.02 15.35
C ALA A 171 4.30 14.03 15.42
N ILE A 172 4.24 14.86 16.45
CA ILE A 172 3.21 15.91 16.59
C ILE A 172 3.26 16.88 15.41
N ARG A 173 4.45 17.33 14.97
CA ARG A 173 4.62 18.20 13.81
C ARG A 173 4.06 17.55 12.53
N VAL A 174 4.47 16.30 12.23
CA VAL A 174 4.01 15.55 11.06
C VAL A 174 2.50 15.35 11.10
N LEU A 175 1.95 14.96 12.24
CA LEU A 175 0.50 14.75 12.39
C LEU A 175 -0.32 16.05 12.19
N LYS A 176 0.21 17.21 12.61
CA LYS A 176 -0.40 18.54 12.35
C LYS A 176 -0.38 18.87 10.86
N GLU A 177 0.76 18.73 10.21
CA GLU A 177 0.91 19.02 8.78
C GLU A 177 0.04 18.11 7.91
N LEU A 178 -0.15 16.86 8.33
CA LEU A 178 -1.07 15.91 7.69
C LEU A 178 -2.55 16.13 8.09
N LYS A 179 -2.85 17.14 8.91
CA LYS A 179 -4.20 17.42 9.43
C LYS A 179 -4.85 16.24 10.16
N MET A 180 -4.02 15.32 10.69
CA MET A 180 -4.49 14.21 11.50
C MET A 180 -4.79 14.60 12.93
N ILE A 181 -4.14 15.64 13.40
CA ILE A 181 -4.46 16.33 14.63
C ILE A 181 -4.58 17.83 14.35
N THR A 182 -5.55 18.48 14.97
CA THR A 182 -5.77 19.92 14.85
C THR A 182 -5.65 20.53 16.25
N PRO A 183 -4.81 21.55 16.46
CA PRO A 183 -4.67 22.16 17.77
C PRO A 183 -6.00 22.81 18.22
N LEU A 184 -6.36 22.60 19.48
CA LEU A 184 -7.49 23.23 20.15
C LEU A 184 -6.96 24.34 21.07
N ALA A 185 -6.74 24.04 22.33
CA ALA A 185 -6.19 24.96 23.31
C ALA A 185 -5.25 24.20 24.26
N SER A 186 -4.20 24.84 24.78
CA SER A 186 -3.36 24.32 25.86
C SER A 186 -2.96 22.83 25.68
N GLU A 187 -2.12 22.53 24.68
CA GLU A 187 -1.60 21.18 24.40
C GLU A 187 -2.67 20.11 24.14
N ARG A 188 -3.88 20.54 23.75
CA ARG A 188 -4.97 19.67 23.32
C ARG A 188 -5.15 19.70 21.82
N TYR A 189 -5.49 18.55 21.25
CA TYR A 189 -5.73 18.37 19.83
C TYR A 189 -7.03 17.62 19.59
N ALA A 190 -7.77 18.04 18.58
CA ALA A 190 -8.80 17.22 17.98
C ALA A 190 -8.13 16.21 17.06
N VAL A 191 -8.45 14.94 17.21
CA VAL A 191 -7.94 13.86 16.34
C VAL A 191 -8.93 13.66 15.20
N SER A 192 -8.46 13.79 13.95
CA SER A 192 -9.29 13.60 12.77
C SER A 192 -9.21 12.17 12.24
N THR A 193 -10.28 11.72 11.57
CA THR A 193 -10.39 10.42 10.92
C THR A 193 -9.85 10.45 9.48
N VAL A 194 -8.81 11.26 9.20
CA VAL A 194 -8.22 11.33 7.86
C VAL A 194 -7.62 9.98 7.50
N ASN A 195 -8.14 9.39 6.44
CA ASN A 195 -7.63 8.15 5.87
C ASN A 195 -6.60 8.48 4.79
N PHE A 196 -5.40 7.90 4.87
CA PHE A 196 -4.45 7.94 3.77
C PHE A 196 -4.76 6.83 2.78
N THR A 197 -4.92 7.19 1.54
CA THR A 197 -4.74 6.29 0.41
C THR A 197 -3.27 6.32 0.03
N SER A 198 -2.57 5.24 0.31
CA SER A 198 -1.15 5.15 -0.01
C SER A 198 -0.95 4.70 -1.45
N ALA A 199 -0.13 5.44 -2.20
CA ALA A 199 0.25 5.03 -3.54
C ALA A 199 1.51 5.75 -4.05
N GLY A 200 2.28 5.04 -4.89
CA GLY A 200 3.51 5.51 -5.51
C GLY A 200 4.78 4.73 -5.11
N ALA A 201 5.76 4.65 -6.00
CA ALA A 201 7.01 3.87 -5.80
C ALA A 201 7.80 4.28 -4.54
N THR A 202 7.79 5.56 -4.18
CA THR A 202 8.43 6.09 -2.98
C THR A 202 7.74 5.59 -1.71
N LYS A 203 6.42 5.38 -1.78
CA LYS A 203 5.64 4.81 -0.69
C LYS A 203 5.94 3.32 -0.48
N VAL A 204 6.24 2.58 -1.54
CA VAL A 204 6.67 1.16 -1.42
C VAL A 204 7.92 1.04 -0.56
N THR A 205 8.91 1.91 -0.75
CA THR A 205 10.14 1.94 0.06
C THR A 205 9.83 2.34 1.51
N ALA A 206 8.97 3.34 1.72
CA ALA A 206 8.55 3.76 3.07
C ALA A 206 7.77 2.64 3.78
N ILE A 207 6.86 1.96 3.09
CA ILE A 207 6.11 0.82 3.62
C ILE A 207 7.05 -0.33 4.00
N ARG A 208 8.04 -0.66 3.16
CA ARG A 208 9.05 -1.68 3.50
C ARG A 208 9.85 -1.28 4.73
N SER A 209 10.28 -0.02 4.82
CA SER A 209 10.97 0.51 6.00
C SER A 209 10.10 0.40 7.25
N TYR A 210 8.82 0.74 7.15
CA TYR A 210 7.86 0.60 8.24
C TYR A 210 7.68 -0.85 8.66
N GLN A 211 7.43 -1.75 7.72
CA GLN A 211 7.29 -3.19 8.00
C GLN A 211 8.54 -3.77 8.68
N ASN A 212 9.74 -3.36 8.22
CA ASN A 212 10.98 -3.79 8.84
C ASN A 212 11.10 -3.32 10.31
N GLN A 213 10.70 -2.08 10.59
CA GLN A 213 10.63 -1.57 11.96
C GLN A 213 9.62 -2.35 12.82
N LEU A 214 8.45 -2.70 12.27
CA LEU A 214 7.46 -3.52 12.99
C LEU A 214 8.00 -4.92 13.32
N LEU A 215 8.73 -5.55 12.41
CA LEU A 215 9.40 -6.84 12.68
C LEU A 215 10.46 -6.69 13.77
N THR A 216 11.23 -5.60 13.76
CA THR A 216 12.19 -5.28 14.84
C THR A 216 11.49 -5.05 16.18
N LEU A 217 10.32 -4.39 16.20
CA LEU A 217 9.50 -4.24 17.40
C LEU A 217 9.01 -5.60 17.92
N ALA A 218 8.62 -6.51 17.03
CA ALA A 218 8.19 -7.85 17.44
C ALA A 218 9.36 -8.65 18.04
N GLN A 219 10.56 -8.56 17.48
CA GLN A 219 11.77 -9.16 18.07
C GLN A 219 12.07 -8.57 19.47
N ASN A 220 11.94 -7.25 19.61
CA ASN A 220 12.13 -6.58 20.90
C ASN A 220 11.06 -7.04 21.93
N ALA A 221 9.80 -7.19 21.49
CA ALA A 221 8.72 -7.67 22.32
C ALA A 221 8.96 -9.11 22.82
N LEU A 222 9.59 -9.98 22.04
CA LEU A 222 9.96 -11.33 22.46
C LEU A 222 10.87 -11.33 23.70
N VAL A 223 11.75 -10.34 23.80
CA VAL A 223 12.74 -10.25 24.88
C VAL A 223 12.20 -9.48 26.08
N ASN A 224 11.52 -8.35 25.82
CA ASN A 224 11.24 -7.34 26.85
C ASN A 224 9.79 -7.31 27.35
N ILE A 225 8.84 -8.00 26.67
CA ILE A 225 7.44 -8.03 27.10
C ILE A 225 7.13 -9.43 27.67
N PRO A 226 6.53 -9.53 28.86
CA PRO A 226 6.14 -10.82 29.46
C PRO A 226 5.21 -11.62 28.54
N PRO A 227 5.29 -12.99 28.53
CA PRO A 227 4.41 -13.83 27.71
C PRO A 227 2.91 -13.61 27.96
N SER A 228 2.53 -13.19 29.17
CA SER A 228 1.14 -12.87 29.53
C SER A 228 0.60 -11.60 28.85
N GLU A 229 1.49 -10.74 28.31
CA GLU A 229 1.11 -9.47 27.67
C GLU A 229 1.35 -9.45 26.17
N ARG A 230 1.91 -10.52 25.60
CA ARG A 230 2.15 -10.68 24.16
C ARG A 230 1.62 -12.00 23.63
N ASN A 231 1.31 -12.02 22.33
CA ASN A 231 1.03 -13.26 21.63
C ASN A 231 1.89 -13.27 20.34
N ILE A 232 2.88 -14.16 20.31
CA ILE A 232 3.74 -14.36 19.15
C ILE A 232 3.76 -15.87 18.88
N SER A 233 3.16 -16.28 17.77
CA SER A 233 3.03 -17.68 17.36
C SER A 233 3.38 -17.82 15.89
N SER A 234 3.69 -19.04 15.47
CA SER A 234 4.01 -19.35 14.08
C SER A 234 3.45 -20.71 13.69
N ILE A 235 3.16 -20.87 12.41
CA ILE A 235 2.76 -22.13 11.78
C ILE A 235 3.70 -22.32 10.58
N LEU A 236 4.27 -23.53 10.46
CA LEU A 236 4.93 -23.97 9.25
C LEU A 236 4.03 -24.98 8.55
N ALA A 237 3.65 -24.72 7.30
CA ALA A 237 2.73 -25.54 6.55
C ALA A 237 3.23 -25.77 5.11
N CYS A 238 2.94 -26.94 4.55
CA CYS A 238 3.10 -27.20 3.12
C CYS A 238 1.75 -26.90 2.45
N VAL A 239 1.76 -26.10 1.42
CA VAL A 239 0.57 -25.63 0.72
C VAL A 239 0.77 -25.70 -0.80
N ASP A 240 -0.32 -25.90 -1.53
CA ASP A 240 -0.41 -25.66 -2.97
C ASP A 240 -0.91 -24.23 -3.26
N ASP A 241 -1.05 -23.88 -4.53
CA ASP A 241 -1.47 -22.54 -4.94
C ASP A 241 -2.90 -22.21 -4.49
N GLU A 242 -3.83 -23.18 -4.53
CA GLU A 242 -5.23 -23.02 -4.10
C GLU A 242 -5.30 -22.77 -2.59
N CYS A 243 -4.63 -23.58 -1.80
CA CYS A 243 -4.53 -23.40 -0.36
C CYS A 243 -3.86 -22.07 0.01
N LEU A 244 -2.85 -21.64 -0.73
CA LEU A 244 -2.21 -20.34 -0.50
C LEU A 244 -3.19 -19.17 -0.73
N GLU A 245 -4.03 -19.23 -1.77
CA GLU A 245 -5.06 -18.22 -2.02
C GLU A 245 -6.07 -18.18 -0.88
N ASP A 246 -6.54 -19.32 -0.42
CA ASP A 246 -7.46 -19.45 0.73
C ASP A 246 -6.86 -18.86 2.01
N LEU A 247 -5.60 -19.16 2.32
CA LEU A 247 -4.92 -18.60 3.49
C LEU A 247 -4.77 -17.07 3.44
N VAL A 248 -4.54 -16.52 2.25
CA VAL A 248 -4.54 -15.07 2.03
C VAL A 248 -5.91 -14.47 2.31
N GLU A 249 -6.99 -15.11 1.83
CA GLU A 249 -8.36 -14.65 2.07
C GLU A 249 -8.74 -14.76 3.54
N MET A 250 -8.44 -15.87 4.20
CA MET A 250 -8.64 -16.06 5.66
C MET A 250 -7.90 -14.98 6.46
N THR A 251 -6.68 -14.66 6.10
CA THR A 251 -5.90 -13.58 6.74
C THR A 251 -6.57 -12.21 6.54
N CYS A 252 -7.12 -11.95 5.36
CA CYS A 252 -7.87 -10.73 5.09
C CYS A 252 -9.15 -10.65 5.91
N GLU A 253 -9.88 -11.73 6.04
CA GLU A 253 -11.11 -11.80 6.83
C GLU A 253 -10.82 -11.63 8.32
N PHE A 254 -9.82 -12.34 8.85
CA PHE A 254 -9.40 -12.18 10.24
C PHE A 254 -9.01 -10.73 10.56
N ARG A 255 -8.28 -10.05 9.67
CA ARG A 255 -7.97 -8.62 9.84
C ARG A 255 -9.24 -7.76 9.92
N ARG A 256 -10.25 -8.04 9.09
CA ARG A 256 -11.54 -7.33 9.15
C ARG A 256 -12.25 -7.54 10.48
N GLN A 257 -12.27 -8.79 10.99
CA GLN A 257 -12.86 -9.12 12.28
C GLN A 257 -12.14 -8.40 13.43
N VAL A 258 -10.81 -8.40 13.44
CA VAL A 258 -10.01 -7.64 14.41
C VAL A 258 -10.37 -6.16 14.36
N GLN A 259 -10.42 -5.56 13.17
CA GLN A 259 -10.77 -4.15 13.01
C GLN A 259 -12.18 -3.83 13.52
N LYS A 260 -13.15 -4.69 13.21
CA LYS A 260 -14.53 -4.54 13.69
C LYS A 260 -14.56 -4.59 15.21
N ARG A 261 -13.96 -5.62 15.80
CA ARG A 261 -13.96 -5.82 17.26
C ARG A 261 -13.28 -4.66 18.00
N VAL A 262 -12.16 -4.18 17.46
CA VAL A 262 -11.42 -3.03 18.03
C VAL A 262 -12.23 -1.74 17.88
N ALA A 263 -13.05 -1.57 16.81
CA ALA A 263 -13.92 -0.40 16.62
C ALA A 263 -15.07 -0.28 17.66
N GLU A 264 -15.41 -1.39 18.31
CA GLU A 264 -16.45 -1.46 19.33
C GLU A 264 -15.95 -1.08 20.74
N VAL A 265 -14.63 -0.85 20.91
CA VAL A 265 -14.06 -0.48 22.22
C VAL A 265 -14.34 0.98 22.52
N ALA A 266 -15.16 1.23 23.55
CA ALA A 266 -15.53 2.59 23.94
C ALA A 266 -14.38 3.32 24.65
N GLU A 267 -13.66 2.62 25.56
CA GLU A 267 -12.58 3.20 26.36
C GLU A 267 -11.27 2.41 26.17
N PRO A 268 -10.51 2.70 25.09
CA PRO A 268 -9.23 2.02 24.85
C PRO A 268 -8.19 2.46 25.89
N LYS A 269 -7.40 1.49 26.40
CA LYS A 269 -6.35 1.71 27.41
C LYS A 269 -4.95 1.33 26.93
N LYS A 270 -4.84 0.61 25.81
CA LYS A 270 -3.56 0.13 25.26
C LYS A 270 -3.53 0.33 23.74
N VAL A 271 -2.36 0.64 23.21
CA VAL A 271 -2.08 0.59 21.77
C VAL A 271 -1.37 -0.74 21.50
N MET A 272 -1.97 -1.59 20.68
CA MET A 272 -1.43 -2.91 20.33
C MET A 272 -1.04 -2.95 18.86
N GLN A 273 0.12 -3.54 18.55
CA GLN A 273 0.57 -3.78 17.19
C GLN A 273 0.27 -5.22 16.78
N PHE A 274 -0.45 -5.40 15.68
CA PHE A 274 -0.65 -6.69 15.02
C PHE A 274 0.23 -6.76 13.77
N ILE A 275 0.92 -7.88 13.58
CA ILE A 275 1.71 -8.19 12.38
C ILE A 275 1.19 -9.50 11.81
N PHE A 276 0.80 -9.48 10.55
CA PHE A 276 0.41 -10.67 9.80
C PHE A 276 1.46 -10.88 8.70
N SER A 277 2.16 -11.99 8.76
CA SER A 277 3.24 -12.30 7.83
C SER A 277 3.03 -13.71 7.27
N LEU A 278 2.88 -13.80 5.95
CA LEU A 278 2.80 -15.04 5.17
C LEU A 278 3.79 -14.92 4.03
N TYR A 279 4.77 -15.81 3.98
CA TYR A 279 5.83 -15.79 2.97
C TYR A 279 6.42 -17.19 2.78
N PRO A 280 6.89 -17.53 1.56
CA PRO A 280 7.52 -18.82 1.31
C PRO A 280 8.90 -18.88 1.98
N VAL A 281 9.21 -20.04 2.58
CA VAL A 281 10.54 -20.39 3.11
C VAL A 281 11.22 -21.44 2.25
N ALA A 282 10.46 -22.15 1.41
CA ALA A 282 10.93 -23.05 0.37
C ALA A 282 9.96 -23.03 -0.80
N ASP A 283 10.46 -23.22 -2.01
CA ASP A 283 9.68 -23.40 -3.23
C ASP A 283 10.27 -24.60 -3.98
N ILE A 284 9.50 -25.68 -4.03
CA ILE A 284 9.86 -26.95 -4.68
C ILE A 284 9.10 -27.14 -6.01
N SER A 285 8.36 -26.13 -6.47
CA SER A 285 7.78 -26.15 -7.81
C SER A 285 8.89 -26.21 -8.86
N ASP A 286 8.89 -27.25 -9.68
CA ASP A 286 9.91 -27.47 -10.74
C ASP A 286 9.92 -26.28 -11.71
N LYS A 287 10.95 -25.46 -11.61
CA LYS A 287 11.20 -24.37 -12.58
C LYS A 287 11.50 -24.88 -13.99
N GLU A 288 11.66 -26.19 -14.19
CA GLU A 288 11.92 -26.81 -15.49
C GLU A 288 10.66 -27.14 -16.27
N THR A 289 9.56 -27.50 -15.62
CA THR A 289 8.29 -27.88 -16.30
C THR A 289 7.64 -26.71 -17.05
N THR A 290 7.90 -25.49 -16.63
CA THR A 290 7.37 -24.29 -17.31
C THR A 290 8.12 -23.99 -18.63
N LYS A 291 9.39 -24.40 -18.73
CA LYS A 291 10.17 -24.24 -19.98
C LYS A 291 9.85 -25.35 -21.00
N GLU A 292 9.49 -26.52 -20.55
CA GLU A 292 9.20 -27.66 -21.42
C GLU A 292 7.77 -27.58 -22.00
N LYS A 293 6.79 -27.13 -21.21
CA LYS A 293 5.43 -26.81 -21.72
C LYS A 293 5.41 -25.64 -22.71
N ALA A 294 6.36 -24.73 -22.62
CA ALA A 294 6.53 -23.63 -23.58
C ALA A 294 7.29 -24.06 -24.87
N ARG A 295 7.87 -25.27 -24.90
CA ARG A 295 8.53 -25.83 -26.09
C ARG A 295 7.64 -26.78 -26.89
N ILE A 296 6.52 -27.25 -26.30
CA ILE A 296 5.58 -28.21 -26.90
C ILE A 296 4.27 -27.53 -27.34
N ALA A 297 4.08 -26.24 -27.02
CA ALA A 297 2.97 -25.40 -27.47
C ALA A 297 3.46 -24.33 -28.46
#